data_c1f04a3a7e3c87514d5ace07560917cd
#
_entry.id   c1f04a3a7e3c87514d5ace07560917cd
#
_cell.length_a   1.000
_cell.length_b   1.000
_cell.length_c   1.000
_cell.angle_alpha   90.00
_cell.angle_beta   90.00
_cell.angle_gamma   90.00
#
_symmetry.space_group_name_H-M   'P 1'
#
loop_
_entity.id
_entity.type
_entity.pdbx_description
1 polymer ?
#
loop_
_entity_poly.entity_id
_entity_poly.type
_entity_poly.pdbx_seq_one_letter_code
_entity_poly.pdbx_strand_id
1 'polypeptide(L)'
;MLNVTKLIDSIPLNFKKDLEFISKQIHDLGKESFLIGGSVRDLILGKKPHEYDLTTSMLPEEIKKKFKRVIETGIQHGTVTIMLGDNAYEITTYRKDIDYTDGRRPDKIEFGASLSEDMKRRDFTMNAIALDLITERLIDENHGIEDIEKRLIRTIGNPLDRFGEDGLRPIRAIRFQSTLDFTIEPETYNAIYQTRHITEKISRERFHDELNKVLTSNNPFIGLIELHKNKIFELFTKVNFHSNPSDVDLQSLGKLAVAPLGLRLAYLLNWLLPKKDLLIQAEQILKDFRYSKANTKDALFYLDLFLCNYKAEAMNSIETRKFLSKVVAY
;
A
#
# COMPACT_ATOMS: atom_id res chain seq x y z
N MET A 1 16.87 10.34 21.60
CA MET A 1 17.26 8.94 21.34
C MET A 1 16.02 8.08 21.49
N LEU A 2 15.69 7.27 20.51
CA LEU A 2 14.48 6.43 20.49
C LEU A 2 14.61 5.37 21.60
N ASN A 3 13.59 5.22 22.45
CA ASN A 3 13.61 4.23 23.53
C ASN A 3 13.01 2.92 23.02
N VAL A 4 13.85 1.92 22.74
CA VAL A 4 13.47 0.64 22.13
C VAL A 4 12.51 -0.16 23.03
N THR A 5 12.77 -0.20 24.35
CA THR A 5 11.88 -0.87 25.30
C THR A 5 10.45 -0.29 25.24
N LYS A 6 10.32 1.05 25.15
CA LYS A 6 9.00 1.70 24.99
C LYS A 6 8.31 1.32 23.67
N LEU A 7 9.08 1.15 22.58
CA LEU A 7 8.51 0.68 21.32
C LEU A 7 7.92 -0.72 21.47
N ILE A 8 8.68 -1.64 22.08
CA ILE A 8 8.24 -3.01 22.34
C ILE A 8 7.02 -3.03 23.26
N ASP A 9 7.02 -2.20 24.30
CA ASP A 9 5.90 -2.10 25.26
C ASP A 9 4.63 -1.50 24.63
N SER A 10 4.74 -0.75 23.53
CA SER A 10 3.59 -0.22 22.80
C SER A 10 2.86 -1.27 21.96
N ILE A 11 3.47 -2.44 21.74
CA ILE A 11 2.82 -3.57 21.05
C ILE A 11 1.70 -4.12 21.93
N PRO A 12 0.45 -4.26 21.44
CA PRO A 12 -0.63 -4.82 22.24
C PRO A 12 -0.27 -6.20 22.79
N LEU A 13 -0.64 -6.47 24.03
CA LEU A 13 -0.16 -7.61 24.83
C LEU A 13 -0.37 -8.97 24.16
N ASN A 14 -1.49 -9.16 23.44
CA ASN A 14 -1.77 -10.39 22.70
C ASN A 14 -0.74 -10.62 21.58
N PHE A 15 -0.47 -9.59 20.76
CA PHE A 15 0.53 -9.67 19.71
C PHE A 15 1.95 -9.75 20.27
N LYS A 16 2.25 -8.99 21.32
CA LYS A 16 3.57 -9.00 21.96
C LYS A 16 3.96 -10.39 22.43
N LYS A 17 3.07 -11.11 23.12
CA LYS A 17 3.31 -12.48 23.58
C LYS A 17 3.59 -13.45 22.44
N ASP A 18 2.81 -13.35 21.35
CA ASP A 18 2.99 -14.22 20.19
C ASP A 18 4.31 -13.93 19.48
N LEU A 19 4.64 -12.66 19.29
CA LEU A 19 5.89 -12.24 18.63
C LEU A 19 7.13 -12.62 19.46
N GLU A 20 7.09 -12.41 20.77
CA GLU A 20 8.15 -12.85 21.68
C GLU A 20 8.31 -14.37 21.68
N PHE A 21 7.19 -15.12 21.65
CA PHE A 21 7.22 -16.58 21.53
C PHE A 21 7.87 -17.01 20.21
N ILE A 22 7.45 -16.46 19.06
CA ILE A 22 8.04 -16.78 17.75
C ILE A 22 9.53 -16.47 17.75
N SER A 23 9.91 -15.25 18.16
CA SER A 23 11.31 -14.81 18.16
C SER A 23 12.17 -15.69 19.08
N LYS A 24 11.69 -16.03 20.27
CA LYS A 24 12.38 -16.93 21.20
C LYS A 24 12.58 -18.33 20.62
N GLN A 25 11.54 -18.93 20.00
CA GLN A 25 11.63 -20.24 19.39
C GLN A 25 12.67 -20.29 18.26
N ILE A 26 12.87 -19.17 17.54
CA ILE A 26 13.85 -19.05 16.48
C ILE A 26 15.25 -18.84 17.08
N HIS A 27 15.37 -17.98 18.07
CA HIS A 27 16.62 -17.66 18.75
C HIS A 27 17.20 -18.88 19.51
N ASP A 28 16.35 -19.70 20.12
CA ASP A 28 16.77 -20.95 20.80
C ASP A 28 17.42 -21.99 19.85
N LEU A 29 17.27 -21.82 18.55
CA LEU A 29 17.93 -22.61 17.51
C LEU A 29 19.22 -21.94 16.97
N GLY A 30 19.68 -20.85 17.59
CA GLY A 30 20.83 -20.07 17.12
C GLY A 30 20.56 -19.31 15.81
N LYS A 31 19.29 -19.05 15.52
CA LYS A 31 18.84 -18.30 14.33
C LYS A 31 18.37 -16.89 14.71
N GLU A 32 18.32 -16.00 13.75
CA GLU A 32 17.88 -14.62 13.94
C GLU A 32 16.42 -14.41 13.52
N SER A 33 15.71 -13.53 14.21
CA SER A 33 14.41 -13.02 13.79
C SER A 33 14.24 -11.57 14.21
N PHE A 34 13.66 -10.76 13.32
CA PHE A 34 13.39 -9.36 13.56
C PHE A 34 11.98 -9.00 13.11
N LEU A 35 11.31 -8.15 13.88
CA LEU A 35 10.15 -7.42 13.39
C LEU A 35 10.66 -6.39 12.37
N ILE A 36 9.96 -6.19 11.24
CA ILE A 36 10.44 -5.37 10.13
C ILE A 36 9.30 -4.70 9.36
N GLY A 37 9.64 -3.74 8.53
CA GLY A 37 8.69 -3.17 7.58
C GLY A 37 7.74 -2.14 8.16
N GLY A 38 6.49 -2.19 7.70
CA GLY A 38 5.45 -1.24 8.11
C GLY A 38 5.17 -1.22 9.61
N SER A 39 5.28 -2.37 10.27
CA SER A 39 5.03 -2.49 11.71
C SER A 39 6.04 -1.69 12.53
N VAL A 40 7.33 -1.79 12.24
CA VAL A 40 8.37 -1.03 12.96
C VAL A 40 8.23 0.46 12.72
N ARG A 41 8.01 0.88 11.46
CA ARG A 41 7.72 2.27 11.12
C ARG A 41 6.54 2.82 11.92
N ASP A 42 5.44 2.08 11.96
CA ASP A 42 4.22 2.53 12.62
C ASP A 42 4.41 2.63 14.16
N LEU A 43 5.15 1.71 14.78
CA LEU A 43 5.55 1.80 16.17
C LEU A 43 6.40 3.08 16.42
N ILE A 44 7.37 3.39 15.56
CA ILE A 44 8.20 4.60 15.68
C ILE A 44 7.32 5.86 15.58
N LEU A 45 6.28 5.84 14.72
CA LEU A 45 5.31 6.93 14.58
C LEU A 45 4.29 7.00 15.72
N GLY A 46 4.37 6.10 16.73
CA GLY A 46 3.39 6.00 17.80
C GLY A 46 2.00 5.52 17.34
N LYS A 47 1.94 4.87 16.18
CA LYS A 47 0.72 4.27 15.63
C LYS A 47 0.65 2.79 15.98
N LYS A 48 -0.59 2.25 16.06
CA LYS A 48 -0.80 0.82 16.25
C LYS A 48 -0.70 0.12 14.88
N PRO A 49 0.25 -0.80 14.67
CA PRO A 49 0.32 -1.57 13.45
C PRO A 49 -0.91 -2.45 13.24
N HIS A 50 -1.31 -2.65 12.01
CA HIS A 50 -2.39 -3.59 11.63
C HIS A 50 -1.86 -5.02 11.47
N GLU A 51 -0.62 -5.16 10.99
CA GLU A 51 0.07 -6.41 10.70
C GLU A 51 1.47 -6.36 11.29
N TYR A 52 2.01 -7.52 11.65
CA TYR A 52 3.35 -7.66 12.21
C TYR A 52 4.15 -8.65 11.37
N ASP A 53 5.04 -8.13 10.52
CA ASP A 53 5.88 -8.92 9.65
C ASP A 53 7.23 -9.19 10.30
N LEU A 54 7.67 -10.44 10.19
CA LEU A 54 9.00 -10.85 10.67
C LEU A 54 9.91 -11.18 9.49
N THR A 55 11.20 -11.04 9.71
CA THR A 55 12.23 -11.56 8.82
C THR A 55 13.20 -12.41 9.62
N THR A 56 13.77 -13.46 9.01
CA THR A 56 14.56 -14.48 9.75
C THR A 56 15.66 -15.10 8.90
N SER A 57 16.70 -15.59 9.57
CA SER A 57 17.71 -16.45 8.96
C SER A 57 17.28 -17.91 8.78
N MET A 58 16.11 -18.31 9.32
CA MET A 58 15.57 -19.67 9.10
C MET A 58 15.03 -19.84 7.67
N LEU A 59 15.25 -21.00 7.08
CA LEU A 59 14.63 -21.40 5.81
C LEU A 59 13.15 -21.75 6.03
N PRO A 60 12.28 -21.59 5.00
CA PRO A 60 10.86 -21.94 5.12
C PRO A 60 10.60 -23.36 5.62
N GLU A 61 11.41 -24.33 5.19
CA GLU A 61 11.28 -25.73 5.64
C GLU A 61 11.68 -25.94 7.11
N GLU A 62 12.62 -25.14 7.63
CA GLU A 62 12.98 -25.14 9.04
C GLU A 62 11.84 -24.56 9.88
N ILE A 63 11.19 -23.46 9.40
CA ILE A 63 10.03 -22.85 10.06
C ILE A 63 8.85 -23.85 10.13
N LYS A 64 8.56 -24.53 9.02
CA LYS A 64 7.50 -25.56 8.95
C LYS A 64 7.73 -26.73 9.92
N LYS A 65 8.97 -27.11 10.11
CA LYS A 65 9.33 -28.16 11.09
C LYS A 65 9.21 -27.70 12.55
N LYS A 66 9.47 -26.41 12.80
CA LYS A 66 9.49 -25.85 14.16
C LYS A 66 8.09 -25.49 14.67
N PHE A 67 7.23 -24.93 13.82
CA PHE A 67 5.91 -24.45 14.21
C PHE A 67 4.78 -25.37 13.73
N LYS A 68 3.78 -25.61 14.58
CA LYS A 68 2.70 -26.60 14.32
C LYS A 68 1.73 -26.20 13.21
N ARG A 69 1.44 -24.88 13.06
CA ARG A 69 0.47 -24.37 12.08
C ARG A 69 1.15 -23.30 11.23
N VAL A 70 1.59 -23.71 10.05
CA VAL A 70 2.26 -22.87 9.07
C VAL A 70 1.54 -22.99 7.74
N ILE A 71 1.22 -21.86 7.13
CA ILE A 71 0.59 -21.74 5.80
C ILE A 71 1.65 -21.26 4.81
N GLU A 72 1.72 -21.90 3.66
CA GLU A 72 2.66 -21.55 2.58
C GLU A 72 2.09 -20.41 1.73
N THR A 73 2.07 -19.20 2.28
CA THR A 73 1.50 -18.03 1.60
C THR A 73 2.35 -17.52 0.44
N GLY A 74 3.66 -17.79 0.46
CA GLY A 74 4.60 -17.35 -0.58
C GLY A 74 5.93 -18.08 -0.51
N ILE A 75 5.91 -19.40 -0.34
CA ILE A 75 7.11 -20.23 -0.09
C ILE A 75 8.17 -20.07 -1.19
N GLN A 76 7.77 -19.93 -2.45
CA GLN A 76 8.66 -19.64 -3.57
C GLN A 76 9.43 -18.32 -3.42
N HIS A 77 8.93 -17.41 -2.56
CA HIS A 77 9.56 -16.13 -2.23
C HIS A 77 10.14 -16.11 -0.81
N GLY A 78 10.18 -17.27 -0.15
CA GLY A 78 10.70 -17.40 1.21
C GLY A 78 9.74 -16.96 2.30
N THR A 79 8.46 -16.69 1.99
CA THR A 79 7.46 -16.23 2.95
C THR A 79 6.52 -17.36 3.33
N VAL A 80 6.32 -17.53 4.63
CA VAL A 80 5.30 -18.41 5.21
C VAL A 80 4.54 -17.66 6.30
N THR A 81 3.34 -18.12 6.63
CA THR A 81 2.52 -17.53 7.71
C THR A 81 2.41 -18.50 8.87
N ILE A 82 2.87 -18.07 10.05
CA ILE A 82 2.70 -18.81 11.31
C ILE A 82 1.36 -18.42 11.92
N MET A 83 0.56 -19.42 12.27
CA MET A 83 -0.73 -19.24 12.93
C MET A 83 -0.60 -19.52 14.43
N LEU A 84 -0.89 -18.53 15.28
CA LEU A 84 -0.98 -18.67 16.74
C LEU A 84 -2.38 -18.25 17.19
N GLY A 85 -3.19 -19.25 17.58
CA GLY A 85 -4.62 -19.02 17.79
C GLY A 85 -5.30 -18.50 16.52
N ASP A 86 -5.91 -17.34 16.60
CA ASP A 86 -6.55 -16.64 15.47
C ASP A 86 -5.64 -15.62 14.80
N ASN A 87 -4.43 -15.38 15.35
CA ASN A 87 -3.48 -14.44 14.80
C ASN A 87 -2.60 -15.08 13.73
N ALA A 88 -2.32 -14.32 12.68
CA ALA A 88 -1.45 -14.70 11.57
C ALA A 88 -0.20 -13.79 11.53
N TYR A 89 0.99 -14.39 11.42
CA TYR A 89 2.26 -13.68 11.37
C TYR A 89 3.02 -14.09 10.12
N GLU A 90 3.20 -13.16 9.19
CA GLU A 90 4.06 -13.41 8.04
C GLU A 90 5.53 -13.38 8.45
N ILE A 91 6.26 -14.39 8.06
CA ILE A 91 7.69 -14.48 8.29
C ILE A 91 8.42 -14.79 6.97
N THR A 92 9.40 -13.96 6.64
CA THR A 92 10.17 -14.08 5.39
C THR A 92 11.61 -14.43 5.71
N THR A 93 12.14 -15.47 5.07
CA THR A 93 13.55 -15.82 5.12
C THR A 93 14.39 -14.74 4.45
N TYR A 94 15.53 -14.36 5.07
CA TYR A 94 16.50 -13.45 4.44
C TYR A 94 16.86 -13.93 3.06
N ARG A 95 16.77 -13.03 2.10
CA ARG A 95 17.05 -13.36 0.73
C ARG A 95 17.74 -12.21 0.01
N LYS A 96 18.47 -12.58 -1.02
CA LYS A 96 18.97 -11.67 -2.04
C LYS A 96 18.19 -11.92 -3.31
N ASP A 97 17.70 -10.86 -3.89
CA ASP A 97 17.02 -10.89 -5.18
C ASP A 97 18.08 -10.68 -6.27
N ILE A 98 18.11 -11.54 -7.29
CA ILE A 98 19.09 -11.50 -8.39
C ILE A 98 18.34 -11.24 -9.68
N ASP A 99 18.75 -10.19 -10.37
CA ASP A 99 18.23 -9.72 -11.64
C ASP A 99 16.70 -9.55 -11.68
N TYR A 100 16.23 -8.66 -12.55
CA TYR A 100 14.83 -8.37 -12.74
C TYR A 100 14.59 -8.07 -14.23
N THR A 101 14.18 -9.07 -14.99
CA THR A 101 13.90 -8.88 -16.43
C THR A 101 12.47 -8.42 -16.69
N ASP A 102 11.51 -8.84 -15.86
CA ASP A 102 10.08 -8.52 -16.07
C ASP A 102 9.62 -7.24 -15.35
N GLY A 103 10.46 -6.60 -14.53
CA GLY A 103 10.12 -5.41 -13.72
C GLY A 103 9.10 -5.70 -12.61
N ARG A 104 9.00 -6.96 -12.18
CA ARG A 104 8.06 -7.39 -11.14
C ARG A 104 8.66 -8.37 -10.14
N ARG A 105 9.31 -9.40 -10.64
CA ARG A 105 9.84 -10.50 -9.83
C ARG A 105 11.33 -10.63 -10.10
N PRO A 106 12.12 -10.93 -9.05
CA PRO A 106 13.49 -11.32 -9.30
C PRO A 106 13.51 -12.62 -10.12
N ASP A 107 14.42 -12.70 -11.07
CA ASP A 107 14.59 -13.89 -11.91
C ASP A 107 15.05 -15.07 -11.07
N LYS A 108 15.85 -14.80 -10.02
CA LYS A 108 16.32 -15.79 -9.07
C LYS A 108 16.33 -15.20 -7.66
N ILE A 109 16.00 -16.03 -6.68
CA ILE A 109 16.08 -15.71 -5.26
C ILE A 109 17.14 -16.62 -4.63
N GLU A 110 18.07 -16.03 -3.89
CA GLU A 110 19.04 -16.77 -3.09
C GLU A 110 18.73 -16.59 -1.61
N PHE A 111 18.51 -17.70 -0.92
CA PHE A 111 18.36 -17.74 0.54
C PHE A 111 19.75 -17.81 1.21
N GLY A 112 19.80 -17.46 2.51
CA GLY A 112 21.05 -17.44 3.27
C GLY A 112 21.79 -16.11 3.17
N ALA A 113 21.11 -15.07 2.66
CA ALA A 113 21.58 -13.69 2.75
C ALA A 113 21.72 -13.25 4.21
N SER A 114 22.46 -12.16 4.44
CA SER A 114 22.48 -11.44 5.73
C SER A 114 21.24 -10.56 5.89
N LEU A 115 20.94 -10.14 7.12
CA LEU A 115 19.90 -9.13 7.40
C LEU A 115 20.16 -7.85 6.59
N SER A 116 21.40 -7.40 6.49
CA SER A 116 21.80 -6.22 5.70
C SER A 116 21.40 -6.34 4.23
N GLU A 117 21.63 -7.50 3.61
CA GLU A 117 21.23 -7.74 2.21
C GLU A 117 19.72 -7.80 2.07
N ASP A 118 18.99 -8.41 3.02
CA ASP A 118 17.52 -8.40 3.01
C ASP A 118 16.94 -6.98 3.16
N MET A 119 17.53 -6.15 4.02
CA MET A 119 17.11 -4.76 4.15
C MET A 119 17.37 -3.95 2.89
N LYS A 120 18.52 -4.12 2.24
CA LYS A 120 18.90 -3.37 1.02
C LYS A 120 18.01 -3.63 -0.19
N ARG A 121 17.35 -4.79 -0.30
CA ARG A 121 16.42 -5.09 -1.41
C ARG A 121 15.03 -4.48 -1.24
N ARG A 122 14.71 -3.90 -0.08
CA ARG A 122 13.40 -3.30 0.21
C ARG A 122 13.18 -2.01 -0.56
N ASP A 123 11.95 -1.53 -0.55
CA ASP A 123 11.53 -0.36 -1.34
C ASP A 123 12.05 0.97 -0.77
N PHE A 124 11.70 1.27 0.48
CA PHE A 124 11.95 2.56 1.11
C PHE A 124 12.69 2.41 2.43
N THR A 125 13.54 3.39 2.74
CA THR A 125 14.34 3.47 3.97
C THR A 125 13.50 3.28 5.21
N MET A 126 12.35 3.97 5.30
CA MET A 126 11.41 3.90 6.41
C MET A 126 10.79 2.52 6.66
N ASN A 127 10.88 1.61 5.69
CA ASN A 127 10.38 0.22 5.77
C ASN A 127 11.52 -0.80 5.93
N ALA A 128 12.77 -0.34 6.05
CA ALA A 128 13.95 -1.19 6.20
C ALA A 128 14.63 -1.00 7.55
N ILE A 129 13.82 -0.89 8.60
CA ILE A 129 14.25 -0.83 9.98
C ILE A 129 13.85 -2.15 10.63
N ALA A 130 14.81 -2.82 11.28
CA ALA A 130 14.59 -4.11 11.93
C ALA A 130 14.65 -3.98 13.45
N LEU A 131 13.71 -4.61 14.16
CA LEU A 131 13.62 -4.59 15.62
C LEU A 131 13.75 -6.01 16.17
N ASP A 132 14.82 -6.24 16.94
CA ASP A 132 15.04 -7.47 17.70
C ASP A 132 14.26 -7.42 19.01
N LEU A 133 13.26 -8.28 19.15
CA LEU A 133 12.41 -8.35 20.34
C LEU A 133 13.07 -9.07 21.52
N ILE A 134 14.16 -9.84 21.29
CA ILE A 134 14.85 -10.60 22.33
C ILE A 134 15.99 -9.76 22.94
N THR A 135 16.78 -9.11 22.08
CA THR A 135 17.93 -8.31 22.54
C THR A 135 17.60 -6.81 22.64
N GLU A 136 16.37 -6.42 22.36
CA GLU A 136 15.87 -5.04 22.37
C GLU A 136 16.74 -4.08 21.53
N ARG A 137 17.21 -4.55 20.36
CA ARG A 137 18.02 -3.75 19.45
C ARG A 137 17.23 -3.31 18.22
N LEU A 138 17.44 -2.07 17.85
CA LEU A 138 16.94 -1.50 16.60
C LEU A 138 18.10 -1.37 15.62
N ILE A 139 17.91 -1.90 14.40
CA ILE A 139 18.91 -1.91 13.34
C ILE A 139 18.37 -1.07 12.19
N ASP A 140 19.09 0.01 11.88
CA ASP A 140 18.75 0.97 10.83
C ASP A 140 20.00 1.33 10.03
N GLU A 141 20.30 0.51 9.02
CA GLU A 141 21.47 0.73 8.14
C GLU A 141 21.19 1.70 6.99
N ASN A 142 19.92 2.06 6.79
CA ASN A 142 19.49 2.86 5.65
C ASN A 142 18.96 4.26 6.07
N HIS A 143 19.21 4.70 7.30
CA HIS A 143 18.75 5.98 7.84
C HIS A 143 17.22 6.16 7.80
N GLY A 144 16.48 5.07 7.94
CA GLY A 144 15.01 5.08 7.90
C GLY A 144 14.39 5.85 9.06
N ILE A 145 15.01 5.84 10.25
CA ILE A 145 14.54 6.59 11.41
C ILE A 145 14.62 8.10 11.13
N GLU A 146 15.73 8.56 10.57
CA GLU A 146 15.91 9.97 10.19
C GLU A 146 14.88 10.40 9.14
N ASP A 147 14.60 9.56 8.13
CA ASP A 147 13.59 9.82 7.12
C ASP A 147 12.16 9.83 7.73
N ILE A 148 11.87 8.98 8.72
CA ILE A 148 10.60 9.02 9.47
C ILE A 148 10.45 10.34 10.24
N GLU A 149 11.50 10.79 10.94
CA GLU A 149 11.51 12.06 11.69
C GLU A 149 11.29 13.25 10.74
N LYS A 150 11.90 13.22 9.56
CA LYS A 150 11.73 14.23 8.50
C LYS A 150 10.44 14.09 7.70
N ARG A 151 9.65 13.06 7.97
CA ARG A 151 8.45 12.68 7.18
C ARG A 151 8.78 12.53 5.69
N LEU A 152 9.82 11.79 5.36
CA LEU A 152 10.34 11.64 4.02
C LEU A 152 10.18 10.21 3.51
N ILE A 153 9.77 10.07 2.25
CA ILE A 153 9.71 8.80 1.52
C ILE A 153 10.90 8.77 0.57
N ARG A 154 11.89 7.96 0.89
CA ARG A 154 13.11 7.80 0.12
C ARG A 154 13.33 6.34 -0.24
N THR A 155 13.72 6.05 -1.48
CA THR A 155 14.13 4.71 -1.88
C THR A 155 15.47 4.32 -1.24
N ILE A 156 15.68 3.01 -1.08
CA ILE A 156 16.98 2.49 -0.69
C ILE A 156 17.86 2.43 -1.94
N GLY A 157 19.01 3.10 -1.91
CA GLY A 157 19.90 3.19 -3.05
C GLY A 157 19.39 4.11 -4.16
N ASN A 158 19.80 3.84 -5.41
CA ASN A 158 19.41 4.66 -6.56
C ASN A 158 17.92 4.49 -6.90
N PRO A 159 17.11 5.56 -6.99
CA PRO A 159 15.69 5.44 -7.27
C PRO A 159 15.34 4.80 -8.61
N LEU A 160 16.12 5.07 -9.66
CA LEU A 160 15.87 4.50 -11.00
C LEU A 160 16.07 2.99 -11.00
N ASP A 161 17.14 2.51 -10.35
CA ASP A 161 17.42 1.08 -10.22
C ASP A 161 16.31 0.42 -9.39
N ARG A 162 15.98 1.03 -8.25
CA ARG A 162 14.98 0.50 -7.31
C ARG A 162 13.58 0.40 -7.91
N PHE A 163 13.18 1.38 -8.72
CA PHE A 163 11.91 1.36 -9.44
C PHE A 163 11.96 0.48 -10.69
N GLY A 164 13.15 0.30 -11.26
CA GLY A 164 13.38 -0.65 -12.35
C GLY A 164 13.14 -2.11 -11.96
N GLU A 165 13.41 -2.47 -10.70
CA GLU A 165 13.21 -3.82 -10.17
C GLU A 165 11.72 -4.20 -10.01
N ASP A 166 10.87 -3.29 -9.53
CA ASP A 166 9.42 -3.51 -9.37
C ASP A 166 8.64 -2.22 -9.67
N GLY A 167 7.91 -2.24 -10.78
CA GLY A 167 7.08 -1.13 -11.23
C GLY A 167 5.92 -0.76 -10.29
N LEU A 168 5.64 -1.53 -9.24
CA LEU A 168 4.68 -1.13 -8.21
C LEU A 168 5.27 -0.10 -7.23
N ARG A 169 6.59 -0.08 -7.05
CA ARG A 169 7.24 0.81 -6.07
C ARG A 169 6.96 2.30 -6.30
N PRO A 170 6.93 2.82 -7.55
CA PRO A 170 6.48 4.18 -7.83
C PRO A 170 5.07 4.48 -7.29
N ILE A 171 4.12 3.58 -7.50
CA ILE A 171 2.73 3.73 -7.02
C ILE A 171 2.69 3.63 -5.49
N ARG A 172 3.49 2.75 -4.90
CA ARG A 172 3.62 2.64 -3.44
C ARG A 172 4.17 3.92 -2.81
N ALA A 173 5.13 4.63 -3.45
CA ALA A 173 5.62 5.93 -2.99
C ALA A 173 4.47 6.94 -2.89
N ILE A 174 3.67 7.07 -3.95
CA ILE A 174 2.50 7.94 -3.99
C ILE A 174 1.46 7.53 -2.94
N ARG A 175 1.20 6.23 -2.80
CA ARG A 175 0.29 5.73 -1.75
C ARG A 175 0.79 6.08 -0.35
N PHE A 176 2.09 5.91 -0.06
CA PHE A 176 2.64 6.29 1.24
C PHE A 176 2.52 7.79 1.52
N GLN A 177 2.67 8.64 0.51
CA GLN A 177 2.41 10.07 0.64
C GLN A 177 0.98 10.33 1.12
N SER A 178 -0.02 9.65 0.55
CA SER A 178 -1.43 9.74 0.96
C SER A 178 -1.73 9.17 2.34
N THR A 179 -1.09 8.05 2.70
CA THR A 179 -1.45 7.31 3.92
C THR A 179 -0.68 7.76 5.15
N LEU A 180 0.54 8.29 4.98
CA LEU A 180 1.41 8.70 6.07
C LEU A 180 1.50 10.23 6.24
N ASP A 181 1.07 10.98 5.23
CA ASP A 181 1.25 12.44 5.15
C ASP A 181 2.75 12.81 5.13
N PHE A 182 3.53 12.07 4.33
CA PHE A 182 4.96 12.27 4.13
C PHE A 182 5.20 12.90 2.76
N THR A 183 6.37 13.52 2.59
CA THR A 183 6.83 14.06 1.30
C THR A 183 7.72 13.05 0.60
N ILE A 184 7.57 12.87 -0.71
CA ILE A 184 8.51 12.06 -1.49
C ILE A 184 9.78 12.87 -1.73
N GLU A 185 10.92 12.25 -1.46
CA GLU A 185 12.24 12.84 -1.69
C GLU A 185 12.41 13.20 -3.20
N PRO A 186 13.05 14.35 -3.55
CA PRO A 186 13.05 14.84 -4.93
C PRO A 186 13.60 13.88 -5.98
N GLU A 187 14.69 13.15 -5.70
CA GLU A 187 15.26 12.18 -6.65
C GLU A 187 14.32 10.98 -6.81
N THR A 188 13.75 10.49 -5.71
CA THR A 188 12.73 9.45 -5.68
C THR A 188 11.49 9.88 -6.47
N TYR A 189 11.04 11.12 -6.31
CA TYR A 189 9.89 11.66 -7.05
C TYR A 189 10.15 11.71 -8.55
N ASN A 190 11.31 12.24 -8.95
CA ASN A 190 11.68 12.34 -10.36
C ASN A 190 11.75 10.98 -11.05
N ALA A 191 12.17 9.95 -10.35
CA ALA A 191 12.23 8.59 -10.85
C ALA A 191 10.85 8.00 -11.17
N ILE A 192 9.76 8.45 -10.52
CA ILE A 192 8.40 7.95 -10.76
C ILE A 192 8.01 8.06 -12.23
N TYR A 193 8.18 9.26 -12.78
CA TYR A 193 7.83 9.50 -14.19
C TYR A 193 8.78 8.77 -15.15
N GLN A 194 10.07 8.73 -14.83
CA GLN A 194 11.10 8.14 -15.69
C GLN A 194 10.95 6.62 -15.82
N THR A 195 10.43 5.94 -14.77
CA THR A 195 10.26 4.48 -14.74
C THR A 195 8.84 4.01 -15.11
N ARG A 196 8.00 4.89 -15.69
CA ARG A 196 6.63 4.54 -16.10
C ARG A 196 6.54 3.31 -17.01
N HIS A 197 7.50 3.12 -17.90
CA HIS A 197 7.58 1.98 -18.80
C HIS A 197 7.75 0.63 -18.05
N ILE A 198 8.27 0.66 -16.81
CA ILE A 198 8.29 -0.50 -15.92
C ILE A 198 6.96 -0.61 -15.16
N THR A 199 6.41 0.53 -14.70
CA THR A 199 5.11 0.57 -14.03
C THR A 199 3.98 0.01 -14.92
N GLU A 200 4.03 0.21 -16.23
CA GLU A 200 3.07 -0.32 -17.19
C GLU A 200 3.00 -1.86 -17.21
N LYS A 201 4.08 -2.53 -16.82
CA LYS A 201 4.17 -4.00 -16.81
C LYS A 201 3.49 -4.65 -15.60
N ILE A 202 3.12 -3.90 -14.57
CA ILE A 202 2.46 -4.48 -13.38
C ILE A 202 1.05 -4.95 -13.73
N SER A 203 0.56 -5.94 -13.00
CA SER A 203 -0.81 -6.40 -13.19
C SER A 203 -1.83 -5.35 -12.71
N ARG A 204 -3.00 -5.33 -13.36
CA ARG A 204 -4.10 -4.40 -13.03
C ARG A 204 -4.62 -4.62 -11.62
N GLU A 205 -4.56 -5.85 -11.13
CA GLU A 205 -4.94 -6.22 -9.76
C GLU A 205 -4.01 -5.54 -8.73
N ARG A 206 -2.68 -5.55 -8.97
CA ARG A 206 -1.73 -4.85 -8.08
C ARG A 206 -1.96 -3.34 -8.08
N PHE A 207 -2.23 -2.74 -9.26
CA PHE A 207 -2.59 -1.33 -9.36
C PHE A 207 -3.88 -1.03 -8.60
N HIS A 208 -4.94 -1.86 -8.80
CA HIS A 208 -6.22 -1.76 -8.10
C HIS A 208 -6.05 -1.73 -6.58
N ASP A 209 -5.24 -2.65 -6.04
CA ASP A 209 -5.03 -2.73 -4.59
C ASP A 209 -4.37 -1.48 -4.01
N GLU A 210 -3.36 -0.94 -4.70
CA GLU A 210 -2.71 0.31 -4.26
C GLU A 210 -3.63 1.53 -4.45
N LEU A 211 -4.40 1.61 -5.56
CA LEU A 211 -5.38 2.67 -5.77
C LEU A 211 -6.46 2.68 -4.69
N ASN A 212 -6.96 1.50 -4.28
CA ASN A 212 -7.93 1.41 -3.19
C ASN A 212 -7.36 1.92 -1.86
N LYS A 213 -6.08 1.60 -1.57
CA LYS A 213 -5.40 2.12 -0.37
C LYS A 213 -5.25 3.65 -0.44
N VAL A 214 -5.02 4.23 -1.62
CA VAL A 214 -5.04 5.69 -1.81
C VAL A 214 -6.44 6.24 -1.57
N LEU A 215 -7.46 5.68 -2.23
CA LEU A 215 -8.86 6.14 -2.12
C LEU A 215 -9.39 6.09 -0.69
N THR A 216 -8.99 5.08 0.09
CA THR A 216 -9.43 4.88 1.48
C THR A 216 -8.50 5.50 2.53
N SER A 217 -7.42 6.16 2.11
CA SER A 217 -6.50 6.87 3.01
C SER A 217 -7.14 8.10 3.65
N ASN A 218 -6.46 8.65 4.65
CA ASN A 218 -6.87 9.89 5.30
C ASN A 218 -6.74 11.12 4.39
N ASN A 219 -5.84 11.05 3.40
CA ASN A 219 -5.59 12.14 2.47
C ASN A 219 -5.53 11.64 1.01
N PRO A 220 -6.66 11.13 0.46
CA PRO A 220 -6.71 10.55 -0.88
C PRO A 220 -6.38 11.58 -1.98
N PHE A 221 -6.70 12.84 -1.74
CA PHE A 221 -6.50 13.96 -2.64
C PHE A 221 -5.05 14.05 -3.15
N ILE A 222 -4.07 14.02 -2.26
CA ILE A 222 -2.64 14.12 -2.62
C ILE A 222 -2.23 12.98 -3.56
N GLY A 223 -2.56 11.73 -3.20
CA GLY A 223 -2.18 10.58 -4.01
C GLY A 223 -2.86 10.54 -5.37
N LEU A 224 -4.14 10.90 -5.45
CA LEU A 224 -4.87 10.93 -6.73
C LEU A 224 -4.30 11.98 -7.68
N ILE A 225 -3.97 13.17 -7.18
CA ILE A 225 -3.29 14.20 -7.96
C ILE A 225 -1.94 13.72 -8.46
N GLU A 226 -1.14 13.08 -7.60
CA GLU A 226 0.19 12.62 -8.00
C GLU A 226 0.11 11.46 -9.01
N LEU A 227 -0.86 10.54 -8.87
CA LEU A 227 -1.12 9.53 -9.89
C LEU A 227 -1.47 10.15 -11.25
N HIS A 228 -2.29 11.21 -11.26
CA HIS A 228 -2.68 11.92 -12.48
C HIS A 228 -1.49 12.72 -13.08
N LYS A 229 -0.78 13.53 -12.29
CA LYS A 229 0.37 14.33 -12.74
C LYS A 229 1.46 13.46 -13.37
N ASN A 230 1.71 12.28 -12.78
CA ASN A 230 2.68 11.32 -13.28
C ASN A 230 2.12 10.43 -14.40
N LYS A 231 0.87 10.67 -14.86
CA LYS A 231 0.19 9.93 -15.93
C LYS A 231 0.15 8.42 -15.66
N ILE A 232 -0.07 8.02 -14.42
CA ILE A 232 -0.13 6.60 -14.04
C ILE A 232 -1.45 5.95 -14.48
N PHE A 233 -2.56 6.70 -14.42
CA PHE A 233 -3.86 6.16 -14.85
C PHE A 233 -3.87 5.72 -16.32
N GLU A 234 -3.18 6.47 -17.20
CA GLU A 234 -3.08 6.21 -18.63
C GLU A 234 -2.38 4.89 -18.95
N LEU A 235 -1.59 4.33 -18.02
CA LEU A 235 -0.92 3.04 -18.21
C LEU A 235 -1.90 1.86 -18.16
N PHE A 236 -3.07 2.03 -17.54
CA PHE A 236 -4.00 0.95 -17.25
C PHE A 236 -5.32 1.02 -18.00
N THR A 237 -5.58 2.08 -18.74
CA THR A 237 -6.78 2.27 -19.57
C THR A 237 -6.48 3.08 -20.82
N LYS A 238 -7.32 2.93 -21.84
CA LYS A 238 -7.24 3.74 -23.07
C LYS A 238 -8.22 4.93 -23.05
N VAL A 239 -8.94 5.11 -21.96
CA VAL A 239 -9.87 6.24 -21.80
C VAL A 239 -9.07 7.52 -21.65
N ASN A 240 -9.52 8.58 -22.34
CA ASN A 240 -8.89 9.90 -22.24
C ASN A 240 -9.35 10.63 -20.97
N PHE A 241 -8.41 11.22 -20.26
CA PHE A 241 -8.65 12.02 -19.08
C PHE A 241 -8.64 13.52 -19.38
N HIS A 242 -9.24 14.31 -18.49
CA HIS A 242 -9.03 15.74 -18.51
C HIS A 242 -7.56 16.07 -18.28
N SER A 243 -7.01 17.00 -19.09
CA SER A 243 -5.62 17.45 -18.92
C SER A 243 -5.39 18.23 -17.63
N ASN A 244 -6.40 19.02 -17.20
CA ASN A 244 -6.36 19.83 -15.98
C ASN A 244 -7.71 19.75 -15.25
N PRO A 245 -8.02 18.65 -14.56
CA PRO A 245 -9.24 18.55 -13.77
C PRO A 245 -9.18 19.51 -12.59
N SER A 246 -10.34 20.07 -12.21
CA SER A 246 -10.43 20.96 -11.06
C SER A 246 -10.14 20.25 -9.74
N ASP A 247 -9.18 20.73 -8.96
CA ASP A 247 -8.81 20.13 -7.68
C ASP A 247 -9.89 20.31 -6.58
N VAL A 248 -10.83 21.21 -6.80
CA VAL A 248 -11.89 21.53 -5.80
C VAL A 248 -12.77 20.32 -5.50
N ASP A 249 -13.10 19.53 -6.53
CA ASP A 249 -13.95 18.35 -6.37
C ASP A 249 -13.27 17.23 -5.59
N LEU A 250 -11.95 17.07 -5.75
CA LEU A 250 -11.18 16.07 -5.02
C LEU A 250 -10.97 16.39 -3.54
N GLN A 251 -10.87 17.65 -3.16
CA GLN A 251 -10.72 18.05 -1.75
C GLN A 251 -11.89 17.55 -0.89
N SER A 252 -13.06 17.40 -1.50
CA SER A 252 -14.24 16.85 -0.84
C SER A 252 -14.09 15.37 -0.47
N LEU A 253 -13.23 14.60 -1.16
CA LEU A 253 -12.96 13.19 -0.82
C LEU A 253 -12.37 13.01 0.58
N GLY A 254 -11.52 13.93 1.04
CA GLY A 254 -10.98 13.91 2.41
C GLY A 254 -12.04 14.03 3.49
N LYS A 255 -13.20 14.66 3.18
CA LYS A 255 -14.33 14.79 4.09
C LYS A 255 -15.19 13.53 4.18
N LEU A 256 -14.97 12.56 3.30
CA LEU A 256 -15.73 11.31 3.17
C LEU A 256 -15.03 10.13 3.84
N ALA A 257 -14.36 10.33 4.98
CA ALA A 257 -13.55 9.33 5.66
C ALA A 257 -14.27 7.98 5.91
N VAL A 258 -15.59 7.99 6.04
CA VAL A 258 -16.45 6.80 6.22
C VAL A 258 -17.31 6.48 4.99
N ALA A 259 -17.09 7.15 3.87
CA ALA A 259 -17.88 6.93 2.66
C ALA A 259 -17.59 5.55 2.04
N PRO A 260 -18.61 4.87 1.48
CA PRO A 260 -18.41 3.62 0.78
C PRO A 260 -17.48 3.80 -0.45
N LEU A 261 -16.77 2.75 -0.83
CA LEU A 261 -15.80 2.78 -1.94
C LEU A 261 -16.45 3.24 -3.25
N GLY A 262 -17.69 2.80 -3.54
CA GLY A 262 -18.43 3.24 -4.74
C GLY A 262 -18.60 4.75 -4.85
N LEU A 263 -18.88 5.44 -3.74
CA LEU A 263 -18.97 6.91 -3.74
C LEU A 263 -17.62 7.56 -3.99
N ARG A 264 -16.53 7.03 -3.39
CA ARG A 264 -15.17 7.54 -3.61
C ARG A 264 -14.74 7.37 -5.07
N LEU A 265 -15.09 6.23 -5.68
CA LEU A 265 -14.87 5.97 -7.09
C LEU A 265 -15.67 6.95 -7.98
N ALA A 266 -16.91 7.21 -7.64
CA ALA A 266 -17.73 8.20 -8.37
C ALA A 266 -17.08 9.59 -8.36
N TYR A 267 -16.55 10.04 -7.22
CA TYR A 267 -15.79 11.29 -7.13
C TYR A 267 -14.54 11.28 -8.01
N LEU A 268 -13.75 10.22 -7.94
CA LEU A 268 -12.56 10.06 -8.79
C LEU A 268 -12.92 10.15 -10.27
N LEU A 269 -13.94 9.41 -10.71
CA LEU A 269 -14.35 9.36 -12.10
C LEU A 269 -14.96 10.68 -12.59
N ASN A 270 -15.76 11.34 -11.75
CA ASN A 270 -16.29 12.66 -12.04
C ASN A 270 -15.19 13.72 -12.21
N TRP A 271 -14.10 13.57 -11.47
CA TRP A 271 -12.94 14.44 -11.55
C TRP A 271 -12.06 14.15 -12.78
N LEU A 272 -11.80 12.87 -13.09
CA LEU A 272 -10.90 12.48 -14.16
C LEU A 272 -11.52 12.60 -15.56
N LEU A 273 -12.83 12.44 -15.69
CA LEU A 273 -13.46 12.19 -16.99
C LEU A 273 -14.20 13.41 -17.53
N PRO A 274 -14.17 13.64 -18.86
CA PRO A 274 -15.03 14.61 -19.51
C PRO A 274 -16.49 14.23 -19.32
N LYS A 275 -17.38 15.23 -19.26
CA LYS A 275 -18.82 15.01 -19.04
C LYS A 275 -19.52 14.29 -20.21
N LYS A 276 -18.96 14.37 -21.40
CA LYS A 276 -19.45 13.64 -22.57
C LYS A 276 -19.24 12.15 -22.37
N ASP A 277 -20.30 11.36 -22.49
CA ASP A 277 -20.30 9.89 -22.35
C ASP A 277 -19.70 9.38 -21.02
N LEU A 278 -19.83 10.20 -19.95
CA LEU A 278 -19.18 9.98 -18.64
C LEU A 278 -19.46 8.59 -18.07
N LEU A 279 -20.71 8.12 -18.07
CA LEU A 279 -21.06 6.82 -17.50
C LEU A 279 -20.43 5.64 -18.29
N ILE A 280 -20.39 5.76 -19.62
CA ILE A 280 -19.79 4.72 -20.49
C ILE A 280 -18.29 4.65 -20.26
N GLN A 281 -17.62 5.80 -20.22
CA GLN A 281 -16.17 5.87 -19.95
C GLN A 281 -15.85 5.38 -18.54
N ALA A 282 -16.67 5.75 -17.55
CA ALA A 282 -16.52 5.31 -16.17
C ALA A 282 -16.63 3.78 -16.04
N GLU A 283 -17.63 3.16 -16.68
CA GLU A 283 -17.79 1.72 -16.68
C GLU A 283 -16.56 1.01 -17.31
N GLN A 284 -16.04 1.56 -18.41
CA GLN A 284 -14.85 1.02 -19.05
C GLN A 284 -13.63 1.09 -18.13
N ILE A 285 -13.40 2.22 -17.43
CA ILE A 285 -12.29 2.37 -16.48
C ILE A 285 -12.42 1.38 -15.32
N LEU A 286 -13.61 1.28 -14.71
CA LEU A 286 -13.84 0.37 -13.59
C LEU A 286 -13.56 -1.09 -14.00
N LYS A 287 -13.92 -1.47 -15.23
CA LYS A 287 -13.58 -2.76 -15.81
C LYS A 287 -12.07 -2.91 -16.04
N ASP A 288 -11.43 -1.91 -16.61
CA ASP A 288 -9.98 -1.90 -16.87
C ASP A 288 -9.19 -1.99 -15.57
N PHE A 289 -9.64 -1.32 -14.51
CA PHE A 289 -9.05 -1.34 -13.17
C PHE A 289 -9.48 -2.55 -12.32
N ARG A 290 -10.24 -3.50 -12.88
CA ARG A 290 -10.64 -4.75 -12.22
C ARG A 290 -11.57 -4.60 -11.01
N TYR A 291 -12.43 -3.58 -10.99
CA TYR A 291 -13.45 -3.47 -9.97
C TYR A 291 -14.53 -4.55 -10.11
N SER A 292 -15.06 -5.01 -8.97
CA SER A 292 -16.18 -5.97 -8.92
C SER A 292 -17.45 -5.37 -9.54
N LYS A 293 -18.38 -6.24 -9.99
CA LYS A 293 -19.68 -5.79 -10.50
C LYS A 293 -20.46 -4.97 -9.46
N ALA A 294 -20.34 -5.31 -8.17
CA ALA A 294 -20.98 -4.56 -7.08
C ALA A 294 -20.41 -3.14 -6.97
N ASN A 295 -19.06 -3.02 -6.84
CA ASN A 295 -18.42 -1.70 -6.77
C ASN A 295 -18.66 -0.86 -8.04
N THR A 296 -18.72 -1.50 -9.21
CA THR A 296 -19.03 -0.82 -10.47
C THR A 296 -20.46 -0.27 -10.45
N LYS A 297 -21.45 -1.10 -10.07
CA LYS A 297 -22.85 -0.66 -9.94
C LYS A 297 -22.98 0.52 -8.97
N ASP A 298 -22.36 0.41 -7.79
CA ASP A 298 -22.40 1.49 -6.79
C ASP A 298 -21.78 2.79 -7.31
N ALA A 299 -20.60 2.71 -7.92
CA ALA A 299 -19.91 3.88 -8.46
C ALA A 299 -20.72 4.56 -9.58
N LEU A 300 -21.29 3.81 -10.51
CA LEU A 300 -22.11 4.35 -11.59
C LEU A 300 -23.41 4.96 -11.07
N PHE A 301 -24.02 4.36 -10.04
CA PHE A 301 -25.19 4.94 -9.38
C PHE A 301 -24.89 6.32 -8.78
N TYR A 302 -23.83 6.45 -7.98
CA TYR A 302 -23.44 7.72 -7.41
C TYR A 302 -23.03 8.74 -8.48
N LEU A 303 -22.36 8.29 -9.53
CA LEU A 303 -21.95 9.15 -10.64
C LEU A 303 -23.16 9.69 -11.41
N ASP A 304 -24.19 8.88 -11.61
CA ASP A 304 -25.44 9.29 -12.23
C ASP A 304 -26.21 10.32 -11.35
N LEU A 305 -26.14 10.17 -10.02
CA LEU A 305 -26.66 11.19 -9.11
C LEU A 305 -25.93 12.53 -9.24
N PHE A 306 -24.60 12.52 -9.45
CA PHE A 306 -23.83 13.75 -9.70
C PHE A 306 -24.26 14.43 -11.00
N LEU A 307 -24.54 13.65 -12.06
CA LEU A 307 -25.04 14.18 -13.32
C LEU A 307 -26.42 14.83 -13.21
N CYS A 308 -27.28 14.34 -12.32
CA CYS A 308 -28.60 14.91 -12.06
C CYS A 308 -28.53 16.29 -11.38
N ASN A 309 -27.35 16.70 -10.90
CA ASN A 309 -27.08 17.99 -10.25
C ASN A 309 -28.09 18.37 -9.15
N TYR A 310 -28.53 17.37 -8.36
CA TYR A 310 -29.44 17.60 -7.23
C TYR A 310 -28.75 18.48 -6.18
N LYS A 311 -29.33 19.64 -5.92
CA LYS A 311 -28.92 20.55 -4.83
C LYS A 311 -29.94 20.45 -3.71
N ALA A 312 -29.61 19.77 -2.62
CA ALA A 312 -30.53 19.50 -1.50
C ALA A 312 -31.25 20.76 -1.00
N GLU A 313 -30.53 21.88 -0.95
CA GLU A 313 -31.08 23.19 -0.46
C GLU A 313 -32.02 23.87 -1.46
N ALA A 314 -31.98 23.47 -2.74
CA ALA A 314 -32.75 24.12 -3.80
C ALA A 314 -33.76 23.19 -4.48
N MET A 315 -33.86 21.91 -4.04
CA MET A 315 -34.81 20.95 -4.62
C MET A 315 -36.25 21.30 -4.30
N ASN A 316 -37.07 21.44 -5.32
CA ASN A 316 -38.52 21.49 -5.17
C ASN A 316 -39.10 20.09 -4.86
N SER A 317 -40.38 20.00 -4.54
CA SER A 317 -41.08 18.76 -4.17
C SER A 317 -41.03 17.68 -5.26
N ILE A 318 -40.98 18.06 -6.55
CA ILE A 318 -40.92 17.13 -7.68
C ILE A 318 -39.49 16.55 -7.79
N GLU A 319 -38.46 17.39 -7.68
CA GLU A 319 -37.06 17.00 -7.71
C GLU A 319 -36.73 16.11 -6.52
N THR A 320 -37.22 16.43 -5.32
CA THR A 320 -37.08 15.61 -4.12
C THR A 320 -37.68 14.22 -4.32
N ARG A 321 -38.90 14.13 -4.90
CA ARG A 321 -39.50 12.80 -5.20
C ARG A 321 -38.73 12.03 -6.23
N LYS A 322 -38.22 12.66 -7.27
CA LYS A 322 -37.38 12.02 -8.29
C LYS A 322 -36.06 11.49 -7.67
N PHE A 323 -35.42 12.29 -6.83
CA PHE A 323 -34.21 11.86 -6.09
C PHE A 323 -34.51 10.67 -5.18
N LEU A 324 -35.55 10.77 -4.33
CA LEU A 324 -35.93 9.68 -3.42
C LEU A 324 -36.30 8.41 -4.18
N SER A 325 -37.05 8.51 -5.30
CA SER A 325 -37.40 7.34 -6.10
C SER A 325 -36.16 6.64 -6.68
N LYS A 326 -35.13 7.40 -7.07
CA LYS A 326 -33.86 6.86 -7.57
C LYS A 326 -33.08 6.14 -6.46
N VAL A 327 -33.02 6.73 -5.27
CA VAL A 327 -32.30 6.17 -4.10
C VAL A 327 -33.01 4.92 -3.58
N VAL A 328 -34.34 4.91 -3.51
CA VAL A 328 -35.12 3.74 -3.03
C VAL A 328 -35.09 2.59 -4.03
N ALA A 329 -34.99 2.88 -5.33
CA ALA A 329 -34.91 1.85 -6.39
C ALA A 329 -33.53 1.19 -6.48
N TYR A 330 -32.53 1.76 -5.86
CA TYR A 330 -31.17 1.22 -5.82
C TYR A 330 -30.99 0.13 -4.77
#